data_66390effa4bc88b09df716b069cfc387
#
_entry.id   66390effa4bc88b09df716b069cfc387
#
_cell.length_a   1.000
_cell.length_b   1.000
_cell.length_c   1.000
_cell.angle_alpha   90.00
_cell.angle_beta   90.00
_cell.angle_gamma   90.00
#
_symmetry.space_group_name_H-M   'P 1'
#
loop_
_entity.id
_entity.type
_entity.pdbx_description
1 polymer ?
#
loop_
_entity_poly.entity_id
_entity_poly.type
_entity_poly.pdbx_seq_one_letter_code
_entity_poly.pdbx_strand_id
1 'polypeptide(L)' 'MLKFSYKKLFKKLIDLEMKSTELMDKAQVSKSTFYKIKNGQNVTTDVLLRICNTLNCDISDVMECIEFETEEIKDEID' A
#
# COMPACT_ATOMS: atom_id res chain seq x y z
N MET A 1 -6.55 18.31 -0.44
CA MET A 1 -5.65 17.67 0.53
C MET A 1 -5.19 16.31 -0.01
N LEU A 2 -3.93 15.98 0.20
CA LEU A 2 -3.38 14.75 -0.35
C LEU A 2 -3.36 13.62 0.67
N LYS A 3 -3.48 12.41 0.19
CA LYS A 3 -3.27 11.21 0.99
C LYS A 3 -2.59 10.17 0.12
N PHE A 4 -2.00 9.16 0.74
CA PHE A 4 -1.39 8.07 0.00
C PHE A 4 -2.44 7.08 -0.47
N SER A 5 -2.21 6.52 -1.64
CA SER A 5 -3.02 5.44 -2.18
C SER A 5 -2.10 4.29 -2.58
N TYR A 6 -2.48 3.08 -2.22
CA TYR A 6 -1.73 1.87 -2.56
C TYR A 6 -2.44 1.05 -3.64
N LYS A 7 -3.36 1.66 -4.37
CA LYS A 7 -4.10 0.96 -5.41
C LYS A 7 -3.18 0.36 -6.47
N LYS A 8 -2.10 1.06 -6.77
CA LYS A 8 -1.11 0.56 -7.74
C LYS A 8 -0.50 -0.75 -7.29
N LEU A 9 -0.25 -0.91 -5.99
CA LEU A 9 0.28 -2.16 -5.45
C LEU A 9 -0.67 -3.31 -5.72
N PHE A 10 -1.95 -3.14 -5.40
CA PHE A 10 -2.91 -4.21 -5.57
C PHE A 10 -3.13 -4.55 -7.04
N LYS A 11 -3.13 -3.53 -7.90
CA LYS A 11 -3.21 -3.75 -9.34
C LYS A 11 -2.00 -4.54 -9.84
N LYS A 12 -0.82 -4.21 -9.34
CA LYS A 12 0.40 -4.91 -9.72
C LYS A 12 0.37 -6.37 -9.28
N LEU A 13 -0.16 -6.64 -8.09
CA LEU A 13 -0.31 -8.02 -7.63
C LEU A 13 -1.25 -8.81 -8.53
N ILE A 14 -2.33 -8.20 -8.99
CA ILE A 14 -3.24 -8.85 -9.93
C ILE A 14 -2.52 -9.14 -11.24
N ASP A 15 -1.78 -8.17 -11.76
CA ASP A 15 -1.04 -8.32 -13.02
C ASP A 15 0.01 -9.42 -12.93
N LEU A 16 0.62 -9.59 -11.78
CA LEU A 16 1.65 -10.61 -11.54
C LEU A 16 1.06 -11.94 -11.11
N GLU A 17 -0.26 -12.00 -10.94
CA GLU A 17 -0.96 -13.18 -10.41
C GLU A 17 -0.39 -13.62 -9.07
N MET A 18 -0.01 -12.65 -8.25
CA MET A 18 0.56 -12.89 -6.93
C MET A 18 -0.50 -12.66 -5.86
N LYS A 19 -0.61 -13.60 -4.93
CA LYS A 19 -1.54 -13.46 -3.82
C LYS A 19 -0.95 -12.58 -2.74
N SER A 20 -1.82 -11.90 -1.98
CA SER A 20 -1.38 -11.06 -0.87
C SER A 20 -0.55 -11.83 0.15
N THR A 21 -0.95 -13.08 0.44
CA THR A 21 -0.22 -13.92 1.38
C THR A 21 1.19 -14.22 0.88
N GLU A 22 1.33 -14.38 -0.42
CA GLU A 22 2.63 -14.62 -1.05
C GLU A 22 3.53 -13.39 -0.92
N LEU A 23 2.97 -12.21 -1.17
CA LEU A 23 3.72 -10.97 -1.01
C LEU A 23 4.18 -10.78 0.44
N MET A 24 3.26 -11.00 1.38
CA MET A 24 3.59 -10.86 2.80
C MET A 24 4.72 -11.77 3.21
N ASP A 25 4.69 -13.00 2.74
CA ASP A 25 5.74 -13.98 3.05
C ASP A 25 7.09 -13.57 2.46
N LYS A 26 7.11 -13.23 1.17
CA LYS A 26 8.35 -12.89 0.47
C LYS A 26 8.95 -11.57 0.94
N ALA A 27 8.11 -10.59 1.24
CA ALA A 27 8.57 -9.27 1.68
C ALA A 27 8.76 -9.19 3.18
N GLN A 28 8.43 -10.25 3.92
CA GLN A 28 8.52 -10.27 5.38
C GLN A 28 7.66 -9.17 5.99
N VAL A 29 6.44 -9.04 5.50
CA VAL A 29 5.48 -8.04 5.98
C VAL A 29 4.43 -8.75 6.82
N SER A 30 4.23 -8.27 8.05
CA SER A 30 3.24 -8.86 8.94
C SER A 30 1.82 -8.62 8.44
N LYS A 31 0.91 -9.46 8.90
CA LYS A 31 -0.50 -9.34 8.55
C LYS A 31 -1.09 -7.99 8.98
N SER A 32 -0.73 -7.54 10.19
CA SER A 32 -1.22 -6.26 10.69
C SER A 32 -0.70 -5.08 9.87
N THR A 33 0.56 -5.15 9.42
CA THR A 33 1.14 -4.11 8.58
C THR A 33 0.47 -4.09 7.21
N PHE A 34 0.25 -5.27 6.63
CA PHE A 34 -0.41 -5.35 5.34
C PHE A 34 -1.86 -4.83 5.42
N TYR A 35 -2.50 -5.04 6.54
CA TYR A 35 -3.85 -4.54 6.78
C TYR A 35 -3.88 -3.01 6.76
N LYS A 36 -2.84 -2.37 7.31
CA LYS A 36 -2.71 -0.91 7.23
C LYS A 36 -2.62 -0.45 5.79
N ILE A 37 -1.88 -1.18 4.97
CA ILE A 37 -1.75 -0.86 3.54
C ILE A 37 -3.12 -0.97 2.86
N LYS A 38 -3.88 -2.02 3.16
CA LYS A 38 -5.22 -2.19 2.60
C LYS A 38 -6.15 -1.03 2.95
N ASN A 39 -5.98 -0.47 4.14
CA ASN A 39 -6.83 0.62 4.62
C ASN A 39 -6.27 2.00 4.28
N GLY A 40 -5.20 2.07 3.50
CA GLY A 40 -4.61 3.35 3.10
C GLY A 40 -3.86 4.06 4.21
N GLN A 41 -3.48 3.33 5.26
CA GLN A 41 -2.76 3.91 6.39
C GLN A 41 -1.27 3.94 6.11
N ASN A 42 -0.55 4.77 6.86
CA ASN A 42 0.88 4.91 6.69
C ASN A 42 1.63 3.71 7.25
N VAL A 43 2.68 3.32 6.54
CA VAL A 43 3.61 2.28 6.99
C VAL A 43 5.03 2.85 6.87
N THR A 44 6.00 2.16 7.44
CA THR A 44 7.38 2.64 7.40
C THR A 44 7.96 2.50 5.98
N THR A 45 8.94 3.34 5.69
CA THR A 45 9.65 3.25 4.41
C THR A 45 10.40 1.94 4.27
N ASP A 46 10.82 1.33 5.40
CA ASP A 46 11.45 0.02 5.38
C ASP A 46 10.51 -1.04 4.80
N VAL A 47 9.24 -1.03 5.23
CA VAL A 47 8.23 -1.93 4.70
C VAL A 47 8.06 -1.72 3.19
N LEU A 48 7.96 -0.46 2.79
CA LEU A 48 7.80 -0.12 1.37
C LEU A 48 8.97 -0.59 0.54
N LEU A 49 10.18 -0.43 1.07
CA LEU A 49 11.39 -0.86 0.38
C LEU A 49 11.42 -2.37 0.21
N ARG A 50 11.01 -3.12 1.23
CA ARG A 50 10.96 -4.58 1.14
C ARG A 50 9.94 -5.04 0.10
N ILE A 51 8.81 -4.35 0.00
CA ILE A 51 7.82 -4.65 -1.02
C ILE A 51 8.39 -4.37 -2.41
N CYS A 52 9.05 -3.22 -2.59
CA CYS A 52 9.66 -2.87 -3.87
C CYS A 52 10.74 -3.88 -4.27
N ASN A 53 11.55 -4.33 -3.31
CA ASN A 53 12.56 -5.35 -3.59
C ASN A 53 11.93 -6.66 -4.03
N THR A 54 10.84 -7.06 -3.37
CA THR A 54 10.15 -8.30 -3.70
C THR A 54 9.56 -8.26 -5.11
N LEU A 55 8.99 -7.11 -5.48
CA LEU A 55 8.33 -6.95 -6.78
C LEU A 55 9.29 -6.42 -7.85
N ASN A 56 10.52 -6.09 -7.45
CA ASN A 56 11.55 -5.54 -8.35
C ASN A 56 11.02 -4.31 -9.09
N CYS A 57 10.55 -3.32 -8.34
CA CYS A 57 9.96 -2.11 -8.90
C CYS A 57 10.29 -0.89 -8.06
N ASP A 58 9.92 0.28 -8.56
CA ASP A 58 10.12 1.53 -7.84
C ASP A 58 8.90 1.83 -6.97
N ILE A 59 9.08 2.74 -6.01
CA ILE A 59 7.99 3.13 -5.10
C ILE A 59 6.79 3.71 -5.86
N SER A 60 7.05 4.40 -6.96
CA SER A 60 5.99 4.97 -7.79
C SER A 60 5.11 3.91 -8.45
N ASP A 61 5.57 2.67 -8.48
CA ASP A 61 4.79 1.56 -9.03
C ASP A 61 3.85 0.94 -8.01
N VAL A 62 3.98 1.28 -6.73
CA VAL A 62 3.17 0.68 -5.68
C VAL A 62 2.31 1.68 -4.94
N MET A 63 2.67 2.96 -4.96
CA MET A 63 1.89 3.99 -4.26
C MET A 63 2.00 5.33 -4.93
N GLU A 64 1.08 6.22 -4.56
CA GLU A 64 1.05 7.58 -5.08
C GLU A 64 0.29 8.47 -4.11
N CYS A 65 0.41 9.77 -4.29
CA CYS A 65 -0.40 10.73 -3.57
C CYS A 65 -1.63 11.03 -4.41
N ILE A 66 -2.79 11.01 -3.80
CA ILE A 66 -4.03 11.35 -4.46
C ILE A 66 -4.76 12.44 -3.69
N GLU A 67 -5.59 13.19 -4.40
CA GLU A 67 -6.43 14.21 -3.79
C GLU A 67 -7.65 13.53 -3.18
N PHE A 68 -8.11 14.02 -2.02
CA PHE A 68 -9.36 13.54 -1.45
C PHE A 68 -10.13 14.71 -0.87
N GLU A 69 -11.43 14.52 -0.73
CA GLU A 69 -12.33 15.60 -0.33
C GLU A 69 -12.35 15.78 1.18
N THR A 70 -12.58 17.07 1.58
CA THR A 70 -12.63 17.45 2.99
C THR A 70 -13.70 16.70 3.75
N GLU A 71 -14.76 16.31 3.07
CA GLU A 71 -15.87 15.60 3.68
C GLU A 71 -15.45 14.26 4.25
N GLU A 72 -14.50 13.60 3.62
CA GLU A 72 -13.95 12.33 4.12
C GLU A 72 -13.28 12.51 5.47
N ILE A 73 -12.60 13.66 5.64
CA ILE A 73 -11.94 13.98 6.89
C ILE A 73 -12.95 14.19 8.00
N LYS A 74 -14.05 14.86 7.69
CA LYS A 74 -15.12 15.09 8.68
C LYS A 74 -15.70 13.78 9.19
N ASP A 75 -15.94 12.87 8.28
CA ASP A 75 -16.50 11.57 8.65
C ASP A 75 -15.56 10.78 9.55
N GLU A 76 -14.28 10.93 9.36
CA GLU A 76 -13.27 10.26 10.19
C GLU A 76 -13.16 10.88 11.57
N ILE A 77 -13.37 12.19 11.67
CA ILE A 77 -13.26 12.90 12.94
C ILE A 77 -14.48 12.66 13.82
N ASP A 78 -15.62 12.56 13.20
CA ASP A 78 -16.86 12.34 13.90
C ASP A 78 -17.03 10.89 14.34
#